data_ddb49020618e1553f29f5465fd6d8b19
#
_entry.id   ddb49020618e1553f29f5465fd6d8b19
#
_cell.length_a   1.000
_cell.length_b   1.000
_cell.length_c   1.000
_cell.angle_alpha   90.00
_cell.angle_beta   90.00
_cell.angle_gamma   90.00
#
_symmetry.space_group_name_H-M   'P 1'
#
loop_
_entity.id
_entity.type
_entity.pdbx_description
1 polymer ?
#
loop_
_entity_poly.entity_id
_entity_poly.type
_entity_poly.pdbx_seq_one_letter_code
_entity_poly.pdbx_strand_id
1 'polypeptide(L)' 'MNLSRYLQMDPHLLFGLLNTELRNHCESLDDLVRTHDLDETALLEKMKSAGYVYRAELAQFRSQSAEL' A
#
# COMPACT_ATOMS: atom_id res chain seq x y z
N MET A 1 7.98 -8.68 -8.09
CA MET A 1 7.48 -8.66 -6.69
C MET A 1 6.26 -9.54 -6.55
N ASN A 2 6.21 -10.34 -5.52
CA ASN A 2 5.09 -11.26 -5.29
C ASN A 2 4.22 -10.74 -4.15
N LEU A 3 3.02 -10.29 -4.47
CA LEU A 3 2.07 -9.78 -3.48
C LEU A 3 0.91 -10.74 -3.22
N SER A 4 1.03 -12.01 -3.65
CA SER A 4 -0.06 -12.96 -3.51
C SER A 4 -0.47 -13.22 -2.05
N ARG A 5 0.43 -12.95 -1.10
CA ARG A 5 0.14 -13.12 0.33
C ARG A 5 0.13 -11.80 1.08
N TYR A 6 -0.23 -10.73 0.39
CA TYR A 6 -0.16 -9.40 0.97
C TYR A 6 -0.98 -9.26 2.26
N LEU A 7 -2.09 -9.97 2.37
CA LEU A 7 -2.92 -9.90 3.58
C LEU A 7 -2.30 -10.63 4.77
N GLN A 8 -1.30 -11.46 4.53
CA GLN A 8 -0.61 -12.21 5.57
C GLN A 8 0.76 -11.62 5.89
N MET A 9 1.18 -10.62 5.13
CA MET A 9 2.46 -9.97 5.34
C MET A 9 2.44 -9.04 6.55
N ASP A 10 3.62 -8.85 7.14
CA ASP A 10 3.81 -7.78 8.11
C ASP A 10 3.48 -6.45 7.44
N PRO A 11 2.56 -5.65 8.00
CA PRO A 11 2.18 -4.40 7.36
C PRO A 11 3.35 -3.41 7.18
N HIS A 12 4.35 -3.46 8.04
CA HIS A 12 5.51 -2.58 7.87
C HIS A 12 6.34 -2.97 6.65
N LEU A 13 6.49 -4.27 6.42
CA LEU A 13 7.15 -4.76 5.22
C LEU A 13 6.32 -4.44 3.99
N LEU A 14 5.01 -4.66 4.07
CA LEU A 14 4.10 -4.40 2.96
C LEU A 14 4.12 -2.91 2.60
N PHE A 15 4.18 -2.04 3.59
CA PHE A 15 4.27 -0.60 3.38
C PHE A 15 5.44 -0.24 2.46
N GLY A 16 6.62 -0.79 2.74
CA GLY A 16 7.80 -0.53 1.92
C GLY A 16 7.64 -1.08 0.51
N LEU A 17 7.10 -2.29 0.38
CA LEU A 17 6.92 -2.91 -0.93
C LEU A 17 5.91 -2.14 -1.78
N LEU A 18 4.79 -1.73 -1.18
CA LEU A 18 3.77 -0.98 -1.90
C LEU A 18 4.31 0.36 -2.40
N ASN A 19 5.03 1.08 -1.56
CA ASN A 19 5.60 2.36 -1.96
C ASN A 19 6.66 2.20 -3.05
N THR A 20 7.44 1.13 -3.00
CA THR A 20 8.40 0.85 -4.06
C THR A 20 7.70 0.63 -5.39
N GLU A 21 6.61 -0.14 -5.39
CA GLU A 21 5.85 -0.37 -6.61
C GLU A 21 5.20 0.91 -7.12
N LEU A 22 4.65 1.71 -6.21
CA LEU A 22 4.03 2.98 -6.60
C LEU A 22 5.03 3.95 -7.20
N ARG A 23 6.28 3.91 -6.73
CA ARG A 23 7.32 4.77 -7.25
C ARG A 23 7.86 4.30 -8.61
N ASN A 24 8.02 2.98 -8.77
CA ASN A 24 8.77 2.45 -9.90
C ASN A 24 7.93 1.85 -11.01
N HIS A 25 6.74 1.30 -10.69
CA HIS A 25 5.99 0.50 -11.66
C HIS A 25 4.54 0.88 -11.81
N CYS A 26 3.97 1.57 -10.84
CA CYS A 26 2.54 1.89 -10.82
C CYS A 26 2.34 3.38 -10.63
N GLU A 27 1.35 3.94 -11.31
CA GLU A 27 1.08 5.39 -11.24
C GLU A 27 0.22 5.78 -10.05
N SER A 28 -0.56 4.82 -9.54
CA SER A 28 -1.49 5.09 -8.45
C SER A 28 -1.85 3.79 -7.76
N LEU A 29 -2.56 3.92 -6.63
CA LEU A 29 -3.05 2.74 -5.92
C LEU A 29 -4.00 1.92 -6.79
N ASP A 30 -4.86 2.59 -7.55
CA ASP A 30 -5.78 1.91 -8.46
C ASP A 30 -5.02 1.06 -9.47
N ASP A 31 -3.96 1.62 -10.03
CA ASP A 31 -3.12 0.91 -10.98
C ASP A 31 -2.44 -0.30 -10.33
N LEU A 32 -1.93 -0.11 -9.12
CA LEU A 32 -1.27 -1.18 -8.38
C LEU A 32 -2.23 -2.32 -8.06
N VAL A 33 -3.43 -1.98 -7.61
CA VAL A 33 -4.45 -2.97 -7.25
C VAL A 33 -4.85 -3.79 -8.47
N ARG A 34 -5.02 -3.14 -9.61
CA ARG A 34 -5.39 -3.85 -10.84
C ARG A 34 -4.24 -4.69 -11.38
N THR A 35 -3.03 -4.17 -11.32
CA THR A 35 -1.86 -4.87 -11.83
C THR A 35 -1.60 -6.17 -11.07
N HIS A 36 -1.77 -6.14 -9.76
CA HIS A 36 -1.48 -7.29 -8.90
C HIS A 36 -2.74 -8.05 -8.48
N ASP A 37 -3.90 -7.65 -8.97
CA ASP A 37 -5.19 -8.29 -8.66
C ASP A 37 -5.44 -8.36 -7.16
N LEU A 38 -5.37 -7.22 -6.51
CA LEU A 38 -5.56 -7.11 -5.07
C LEU A 38 -6.98 -6.64 -4.73
N ASP A 39 -7.40 -6.87 -3.49
CA ASP A 39 -8.63 -6.30 -2.96
C ASP A 39 -8.29 -4.97 -2.32
N GLU A 40 -8.69 -3.89 -2.95
CA GLU A 40 -8.34 -2.54 -2.49
C GLU A 40 -8.86 -2.27 -1.08
N THR A 41 -10.12 -2.64 -0.81
CA THR A 41 -10.71 -2.41 0.50
C THR A 41 -9.96 -3.15 1.59
N ALA A 42 -9.68 -4.44 1.36
CA ALA A 42 -8.94 -5.24 2.34
C ALA A 42 -7.53 -4.69 2.55
N LEU A 43 -6.88 -4.28 1.47
CA LEU A 43 -5.53 -3.72 1.56
C LEU A 43 -5.51 -2.43 2.38
N LEU A 44 -6.44 -1.52 2.09
CA LEU A 44 -6.51 -0.26 2.80
C LEU A 44 -6.83 -0.46 4.28
N GLU A 45 -7.72 -1.39 4.61
CA GLU A 45 -8.03 -1.68 5.99
C GLU A 45 -6.84 -2.27 6.73
N LYS A 46 -6.10 -3.16 6.08
CA LYS A 46 -4.90 -3.74 6.67
C LYS A 46 -3.87 -2.65 6.99
N MET A 47 -3.62 -1.77 6.05
CA MET A 47 -2.65 -0.70 6.25
C MET A 47 -3.12 0.29 7.30
N LYS A 48 -4.40 0.62 7.29
CA LYS A 48 -4.95 1.55 8.27
C LYS A 48 -4.84 0.99 9.70
N SER A 49 -5.05 -0.30 9.87
CA SER A 49 -4.94 -0.91 11.20
C SER A 49 -3.51 -0.86 11.72
N ALA A 50 -2.53 -0.72 10.85
CA ALA A 50 -1.13 -0.59 11.23
C ALA A 50 -0.69 0.88 11.31
N GLY A 51 -1.60 1.82 11.08
CA GLY A 51 -1.29 3.24 11.17
C GLY A 51 -0.83 3.88 9.87
N TYR A 52 -1.08 3.23 8.74
CA TYR A 52 -0.70 3.75 7.43
C TYR A 52 -1.93 4.12 6.62
N VAL A 53 -1.88 5.24 5.91
CA VAL A 53 -2.94 5.67 5.01
C VAL A 53 -2.36 6.02 3.65
N TYR A 54 -3.17 5.82 2.61
CA TYR A 54 -2.76 6.18 1.26
C TYR A 54 -3.02 7.66 1.01
N ARG A 55 -2.00 8.35 0.51
CA ARG A 55 -2.11 9.77 0.16
C ARG A 55 -2.09 9.88 -1.36
N ALA A 56 -3.24 10.14 -1.94
CA ALA A 56 -3.39 10.18 -3.40
C ALA A 56 -2.52 11.28 -4.03
N GLU A 57 -2.37 12.40 -3.34
CA GLU A 57 -1.58 13.51 -3.87
C GLU A 57 -0.09 13.17 -3.98
N LEU A 58 0.36 12.16 -3.22
CA LEU A 58 1.74 11.71 -3.26
C LEU A 58 1.90 10.38 -4.00
N ALA A 59 0.78 9.71 -4.28
CA ALA A 59 0.75 8.36 -4.83
C ALA A 59 1.59 7.41 -3.96
N GLN A 60 1.48 7.54 -2.64
CA GLN A 60 2.22 6.73 -1.68
C GLN A 60 1.45 6.56 -0.38
N PHE A 61 1.79 5.50 0.35
CA PHE A 61 1.31 5.32 1.71
C PHE A 61 2.18 6.12 2.67
N ARG A 62 1.56 6.62 3.72
CA ARG A 62 2.27 7.39 4.74
C ARG A 62 1.77 6.97 6.12
N SER A 63 2.65 7.08 7.11
CA SER A 63 2.28 6.82 8.49
C SER A 63 1.46 7.98 9.04
N GLN A 64 0.30 7.66 9.66
CA GLN A 64 -0.52 8.69 10.28
C GLN A 64 0.21 9.42 11.39
N SER A 65 1.01 8.68 12.16
CA SER A 65 1.70 9.27 13.30
C SER A 65 2.80 10.24 12.89
N ALA A 66 3.24 10.18 11.65
CA ALA A 66 4.30 11.05 11.16
C ALA A 66 3.80 12.48 10.90
N GLU A 67 2.50 12.71 10.99
CA GLU A 67 1.90 14.01 10.69
C GLU A 67 1.78 14.89 11.91
N LEU A 68 2.19 14.43 13.05
CA LEU A 68 2.12 15.20 14.29
C LEU A 68 3.32 16.15 14.49
#